data_a17086cdbc3fd89c9fd15cf174391241
#
_entry.id   a17086cdbc3fd89c9fd15cf174391241
#
_cell.length_a   1.000
_cell.length_b   1.000
_cell.length_c   1.000
_cell.angle_alpha   90.00
_cell.angle_beta   90.00
_cell.angle_gamma   90.00
#
_symmetry.space_group_name_H-M   'P 1'
#
loop_
_entity.id
_entity.type
_entity.pdbx_description
1 polymer ?
#
loop_
_entity_poly.entity_id
_entity_poly.type
_entity_poly.pdbx_seq_one_letter_code
_entity_poly.pdbx_strand_id
1 'polypeptide(L)'
;MTTLSTYHQYGEELERRLRLKTYPLAIRLLREGEEVPDGFTRPMRDLGYHLSLCQAFQISRRDGTPMAMLREDMWCPEPVMGFGLQEPPDYFMEGNNRYPRDVSTPEAGKVYAEELPKLPTGLYTGVLSTPLINTPFEPEVITFYCLPAQLSMLLLGREYKDGHKLNCDVSSHAACVYGIVPVLVNKRSQIGLPCRGDRLAAMAEDDEMILTMTPQELDELITALRHLESTGSTYPKSYRLRPEYPLPKEYKTMADMMGYL
;
A
#
# COMPACT_ATOMS: atom_id res chain seq x y z
N MET A 1 -7.06 0.14 22.40
CA MET A 1 -7.50 -0.40 21.09
C MET A 1 -7.98 0.77 20.26
N THR A 2 -7.50 0.91 19.05
CA THR A 2 -7.95 1.93 18.10
C THR A 2 -9.37 1.59 17.65
N THR A 3 -10.28 2.56 17.68
CA THR A 3 -11.68 2.36 17.29
C THR A 3 -11.91 2.69 15.82
N LEU A 4 -13.02 2.27 15.22
CA LEU A 4 -13.39 2.64 13.85
C LEU A 4 -13.41 4.17 13.68
N SER A 5 -13.99 4.90 14.65
CA SER A 5 -13.99 6.37 14.63
C SER A 5 -12.59 6.97 14.61
N THR A 6 -11.61 6.32 15.24
CA THR A 6 -10.21 6.76 15.22
C THR A 6 -9.60 6.57 13.84
N TYR A 7 -9.86 5.44 13.16
CA TYR A 7 -9.39 5.24 11.78
C TYR A 7 -9.98 6.26 10.81
N HIS A 8 -11.26 6.61 10.97
CA HIS A 8 -11.89 7.67 10.17
C HIS A 8 -11.18 9.01 10.37
N GLN A 9 -10.91 9.41 11.62
CA GLN A 9 -10.14 10.63 11.92
C GLN A 9 -8.73 10.59 11.33
N TYR A 10 -8.06 9.44 11.36
CA TYR A 10 -6.73 9.27 10.76
C TYR A 10 -6.78 9.46 9.24
N GLY A 11 -7.82 8.95 8.57
CA GLY A 11 -8.04 9.19 7.15
C GLY A 11 -8.13 10.69 6.83
N GLU A 12 -8.98 11.42 7.56
CA GLU A 12 -9.12 12.89 7.41
C GLU A 12 -7.81 13.64 7.67
N GLU A 13 -7.07 13.26 8.72
CA GLU A 13 -5.80 13.89 9.04
C GLU A 13 -4.75 13.68 7.96
N LEU A 14 -4.64 12.46 7.42
CA LEU A 14 -3.69 12.13 6.37
C LEU A 14 -3.96 12.91 5.08
N GLU A 15 -5.23 12.98 4.65
CA GLU A 15 -5.63 13.77 3.49
C GLU A 15 -5.27 15.24 3.67
N ARG A 16 -5.61 15.82 4.81
CA ARG A 16 -5.33 17.23 5.11
C ARG A 16 -3.84 17.55 5.18
N ARG A 17 -3.06 16.69 5.87
CA ARG A 17 -1.63 16.92 6.12
C ARG A 17 -0.79 16.72 4.88
N LEU A 18 -1.07 15.65 4.13
CA LEU A 18 -0.29 15.21 2.98
C LEU A 18 -0.90 15.63 1.65
N ARG A 19 -2.15 16.10 1.63
CA ARG A 19 -2.89 16.43 0.39
C ARG A 19 -2.90 15.26 -0.57
N LEU A 20 -3.24 14.08 -0.05
CA LEU A 20 -3.34 12.89 -0.86
C LEU A 20 -4.36 13.09 -1.98
N LYS A 21 -4.03 12.61 -3.18
CA LYS A 21 -4.94 12.67 -4.34
C LYS A 21 -6.09 11.67 -4.22
N THR A 22 -5.88 10.61 -3.46
CA THR A 22 -6.83 9.51 -3.28
C THR A 22 -6.85 9.06 -1.84
N TYR A 23 -7.94 8.40 -1.43
CA TYR A 23 -8.08 7.91 -0.07
C TYR A 23 -7.03 6.84 0.28
N PRO A 24 -6.42 6.89 1.48
CA PRO A 24 -5.79 5.71 2.05
C PRO A 24 -6.78 4.56 2.13
N LEU A 25 -6.35 3.36 1.78
CA LEU A 25 -7.20 2.18 1.78
C LEU A 25 -7.04 1.39 3.09
N ALA A 26 -8.16 1.11 3.74
CA ALA A 26 -8.28 0.07 4.74
C ALA A 26 -8.50 -1.27 4.03
N ILE A 27 -7.65 -2.25 4.33
CA ILE A 27 -7.71 -3.59 3.72
C ILE A 27 -7.86 -4.63 4.82
N ARG A 28 -8.77 -5.57 4.61
CA ARG A 28 -9.00 -6.75 5.44
C ARG A 28 -9.17 -7.98 4.55
N LEU A 29 -8.70 -9.13 5.04
CA LEU A 29 -8.94 -10.41 4.39
C LEU A 29 -10.24 -11.03 4.90
N LEU A 30 -11.02 -11.56 4.00
CA LEU A 30 -12.22 -12.33 4.30
C LEU A 30 -11.80 -13.78 4.58
N ARG A 31 -12.13 -14.28 5.78
CA ARG A 31 -11.75 -15.64 6.19
C ARG A 31 -12.74 -16.67 5.66
N GLU A 32 -12.30 -17.92 5.64
CA GLU A 32 -13.20 -19.03 5.33
C GLU A 32 -14.40 -19.04 6.29
N GLY A 33 -15.63 -19.16 5.72
CA GLY A 33 -16.88 -19.10 6.47
C GLY A 33 -17.40 -17.71 6.80
N GLU A 34 -16.65 -16.64 6.54
CA GLU A 34 -17.16 -15.27 6.65
C GLU A 34 -17.91 -14.86 5.38
N GLU A 35 -19.01 -14.15 5.55
CA GLU A 35 -19.76 -13.56 4.44
C GLU A 35 -19.21 -12.17 4.09
N VAL A 36 -19.39 -11.79 2.82
CA VAL A 36 -19.08 -10.41 2.39
C VAL A 36 -20.07 -9.47 3.10
N PRO A 37 -19.57 -8.44 3.82
CA PRO A 37 -20.45 -7.49 4.50
C PRO A 37 -21.38 -6.75 3.52
N ASP A 38 -22.55 -6.34 4.02
CA ASP A 38 -23.47 -5.52 3.24
C ASP A 38 -22.82 -4.21 2.79
N GLY A 39 -23.22 -3.73 1.63
CA GLY A 39 -22.70 -2.49 1.04
C GLY A 39 -21.38 -2.65 0.26
N PHE A 40 -20.81 -3.85 0.22
CA PHE A 40 -19.64 -4.13 -0.62
C PHE A 40 -20.04 -4.54 -2.04
N THR A 41 -19.40 -3.91 -3.02
CA THR A 41 -19.54 -4.26 -4.43
C THR A 41 -18.66 -5.46 -4.77
N ARG A 42 -19.27 -6.51 -5.33
CA ARG A 42 -18.59 -7.66 -5.94
C ARG A 42 -18.66 -7.54 -7.46
N PRO A 43 -17.52 -7.50 -8.17
CA PRO A 43 -17.52 -7.27 -9.62
C PRO A 43 -18.42 -8.24 -10.41
N MET A 44 -18.28 -9.54 -10.23
CA MET A 44 -19.09 -10.50 -10.98
C MET A 44 -20.56 -10.47 -10.60
N ARG A 45 -20.88 -10.29 -9.31
CA ARG A 45 -22.26 -10.25 -8.84
C ARG A 45 -23.00 -8.97 -9.26
N ASP A 46 -22.33 -7.82 -9.09
CA ASP A 46 -22.99 -6.52 -9.15
C ASP A 46 -22.74 -5.77 -10.46
N LEU A 47 -21.61 -6.06 -11.14
CA LEU A 47 -21.19 -5.36 -12.38
C LEU A 47 -21.21 -6.28 -13.60
N GLY A 48 -21.22 -7.60 -13.42
CA GLY A 48 -21.27 -8.59 -14.50
C GLY A 48 -19.94 -8.81 -15.24
N TYR A 49 -18.81 -8.36 -14.68
CA TYR A 49 -17.46 -8.56 -15.26
C TYR A 49 -16.39 -8.72 -14.18
N HIS A 50 -15.28 -9.35 -14.55
CA HIS A 50 -14.14 -9.52 -13.67
C HIS A 50 -13.30 -8.24 -13.59
N LEU A 51 -12.70 -7.99 -12.42
CA LEU A 51 -11.68 -6.96 -12.21
C LEU A 51 -10.35 -7.58 -11.76
N SER A 52 -9.26 -6.86 -11.92
CA SER A 52 -8.05 -7.14 -11.13
C SER A 52 -8.19 -6.54 -9.73
N LEU A 53 -7.40 -7.01 -8.78
CA LEU A 53 -7.41 -6.45 -7.42
C LEU A 53 -7.00 -4.97 -7.42
N CYS A 54 -6.05 -4.57 -8.27
CA CYS A 54 -5.65 -3.16 -8.41
C CYS A 54 -6.77 -2.28 -9.00
N GLN A 55 -7.62 -2.81 -9.89
CA GLN A 55 -8.83 -2.07 -10.34
C GLN A 55 -9.82 -1.87 -9.20
N ALA A 56 -10.04 -2.86 -8.35
CA ALA A 56 -10.88 -2.71 -7.16
C ALA A 56 -10.29 -1.67 -6.19
N PHE A 57 -8.98 -1.68 -5.97
CA PHE A 57 -8.32 -0.66 -5.16
C PHE A 57 -8.48 0.74 -5.76
N GLN A 58 -8.41 0.86 -7.09
CA GLN A 58 -8.64 2.12 -7.79
C GLN A 58 -10.03 2.67 -7.54
N ILE A 59 -11.06 1.82 -7.67
CA ILE A 59 -12.45 2.18 -7.40
C ILE A 59 -12.60 2.61 -5.93
N SER A 60 -12.05 1.83 -4.99
CA SER A 60 -12.13 2.19 -3.57
C SER A 60 -11.42 3.51 -3.26
N ARG A 61 -10.19 3.72 -3.78
CA ARG A 61 -9.39 4.88 -3.42
C ARG A 61 -9.80 6.18 -4.10
N ARG A 62 -10.44 6.11 -5.29
CA ARG A 62 -10.88 7.31 -6.04
C ARG A 62 -12.36 7.59 -5.88
N ASP A 63 -13.19 6.57 -5.97
CA ASP A 63 -14.65 6.73 -6.00
C ASP A 63 -15.27 6.51 -4.61
N GLY A 64 -14.49 6.02 -3.65
CA GLY A 64 -14.96 5.79 -2.29
C GLY A 64 -15.82 4.53 -2.13
N THR A 65 -15.92 3.69 -3.15
CA THR A 65 -16.78 2.50 -3.15
C THR A 65 -16.12 1.34 -2.42
N PRO A 66 -16.77 0.74 -1.40
CA PRO A 66 -16.30 -0.48 -0.78
C PRO A 66 -16.30 -1.66 -1.78
N MET A 67 -15.16 -2.36 -1.89
CA MET A 67 -15.00 -3.46 -2.83
C MET A 67 -14.67 -4.77 -2.09
N ALA A 68 -15.29 -5.85 -2.52
CA ALA A 68 -14.97 -7.21 -2.10
C ALA A 68 -14.54 -8.03 -3.31
N MET A 69 -13.33 -8.54 -3.26
CA MET A 69 -12.73 -9.31 -4.34
C MET A 69 -12.53 -10.75 -3.90
N LEU A 70 -13.43 -11.64 -4.33
CA LEU A 70 -13.28 -13.08 -4.16
C LEU A 70 -12.52 -13.65 -5.36
N ARG A 71 -12.11 -14.93 -5.27
CA ARG A 71 -11.38 -15.57 -6.35
C ARG A 71 -12.09 -15.44 -7.71
N GLU A 72 -13.38 -15.69 -7.74
CA GLU A 72 -14.21 -15.64 -8.95
C GLU A 72 -14.47 -14.23 -9.49
N ASP A 73 -14.15 -13.18 -8.71
CA ASP A 73 -14.26 -11.79 -9.15
C ASP A 73 -13.01 -11.32 -9.90
N MET A 74 -11.90 -12.08 -9.82
CA MET A 74 -10.58 -11.65 -10.31
C MET A 74 -10.22 -12.29 -11.66
N TRP A 75 -9.70 -11.46 -12.59
CA TRP A 75 -9.06 -11.97 -13.81
C TRP A 75 -7.54 -12.04 -13.72
N CYS A 76 -6.90 -11.33 -12.77
CA CYS A 76 -5.45 -11.34 -12.56
C CYS A 76 -5.07 -12.49 -11.61
N PRO A 77 -4.22 -13.45 -12.00
CA PRO A 77 -3.94 -14.63 -11.20
C PRO A 77 -2.99 -14.37 -10.01
N GLU A 78 -2.07 -13.38 -10.12
CA GLU A 78 -1.08 -13.13 -9.06
C GLU A 78 -1.72 -12.83 -7.69
N PRO A 79 -2.72 -11.93 -7.56
CA PRO A 79 -3.36 -11.75 -6.26
C PRO A 79 -4.13 -12.99 -5.79
N VAL A 80 -4.71 -13.79 -6.69
CA VAL A 80 -5.38 -15.04 -6.31
C VAL A 80 -4.41 -16.00 -5.61
N MET A 81 -3.19 -16.14 -6.15
CA MET A 81 -2.13 -16.96 -5.56
C MET A 81 -1.52 -16.29 -4.32
N GLY A 82 -1.15 -15.01 -4.43
CA GLY A 82 -0.46 -14.28 -3.36
C GLY A 82 -1.28 -14.16 -2.08
N PHE A 83 -2.59 -13.94 -2.18
CA PHE A 83 -3.48 -13.91 -1.01
C PHE A 83 -3.98 -15.30 -0.56
N GLY A 84 -3.46 -16.39 -1.15
CA GLY A 84 -3.79 -17.76 -0.75
C GLY A 84 -5.23 -18.16 -1.08
N LEU A 85 -5.87 -17.55 -2.07
CA LEU A 85 -7.23 -17.89 -2.49
C LEU A 85 -7.25 -19.15 -3.36
N GLN A 86 -6.11 -19.51 -3.93
CA GLN A 86 -5.90 -20.74 -4.70
C GLN A 86 -4.41 -21.09 -4.74
N GLU A 87 -4.12 -22.40 -4.80
CA GLU A 87 -2.74 -22.89 -5.02
C GLU A 87 -2.22 -22.46 -6.39
N PRO A 88 -0.93 -22.04 -6.48
CA PRO A 88 -0.28 -21.80 -7.75
C PRO A 88 -0.27 -23.07 -8.62
N PRO A 89 -0.65 -23.00 -9.92
CA PRO A 89 -0.54 -24.13 -10.82
C PRO A 89 0.94 -24.43 -11.16
N ASP A 90 1.24 -25.68 -11.52
CA ASP A 90 2.59 -26.11 -11.94
C ASP A 90 3.17 -25.22 -13.05
N TYR A 91 2.33 -24.84 -14.02
CA TYR A 91 2.71 -23.91 -15.09
C TYR A 91 3.32 -22.60 -14.57
N PHE A 92 2.79 -22.05 -13.47
CA PHE A 92 3.33 -20.85 -12.82
C PHE A 92 4.63 -21.20 -12.08
N MET A 93 4.65 -22.27 -11.30
CA MET A 93 5.82 -22.69 -10.51
C MET A 93 7.01 -23.09 -11.39
N GLU A 94 6.76 -23.52 -12.61
CA GLU A 94 7.80 -23.77 -13.63
C GLU A 94 8.32 -22.48 -14.30
N GLY A 95 7.76 -21.31 -13.98
CA GLY A 95 8.18 -20.01 -14.51
C GLY A 95 7.63 -19.68 -15.90
N ASN A 96 6.74 -20.50 -16.44
CA ASN A 96 6.22 -20.39 -17.81
C ASN A 96 5.37 -19.13 -18.04
N ASN A 97 4.85 -18.50 -16.99
CA ASN A 97 4.09 -17.26 -17.08
C ASN A 97 4.99 -16.04 -17.37
N ARG A 98 6.30 -16.13 -17.13
CA ARG A 98 7.27 -15.04 -17.32
C ARG A 98 8.23 -15.28 -18.49
N TYR A 99 8.66 -16.53 -18.67
CA TYR A 99 9.53 -16.88 -19.77
C TYR A 99 8.72 -17.16 -21.05
N PRO A 100 9.14 -16.71 -22.23
CA PRO A 100 10.28 -15.80 -22.51
C PRO A 100 9.93 -14.30 -22.48
N ARG A 101 8.73 -13.94 -22.06
CA ARG A 101 8.19 -12.58 -22.20
C ARG A 101 8.92 -11.55 -21.34
N ASP A 102 9.12 -11.86 -20.06
CA ASP A 102 9.59 -10.90 -19.06
C ASP A 102 10.99 -11.28 -18.50
N VAL A 103 11.39 -12.54 -18.68
CA VAL A 103 12.70 -13.06 -18.26
C VAL A 103 13.35 -13.85 -19.39
N SER A 104 14.68 -13.94 -19.38
CA SER A 104 15.48 -14.50 -20.47
C SER A 104 15.64 -16.02 -20.43
N THR A 105 15.36 -16.66 -19.28
CA THR A 105 15.52 -18.10 -19.10
C THR A 105 14.37 -18.71 -18.30
N PRO A 106 14.06 -20.02 -18.46
CA PRO A 106 13.08 -20.71 -17.63
C PRO A 106 13.45 -20.69 -16.13
N GLU A 107 14.74 -20.78 -15.81
CA GLU A 107 15.25 -20.74 -14.45
C GLU A 107 14.93 -19.41 -13.76
N ALA A 108 15.13 -18.29 -14.46
CA ALA A 108 14.73 -16.95 -13.96
C ALA A 108 13.23 -16.84 -13.75
N GLY A 109 12.43 -17.52 -14.59
CA GLY A 109 10.98 -17.61 -14.41
C GLY A 109 10.59 -18.37 -13.14
N LYS A 110 11.31 -19.46 -12.79
CA LYS A 110 11.11 -20.23 -11.56
C LYS A 110 11.45 -19.39 -10.33
N VAL A 111 12.57 -18.68 -10.34
CA VAL A 111 12.95 -17.77 -9.25
C VAL A 111 11.85 -16.76 -9.00
N TYR A 112 11.30 -16.16 -10.06
CA TYR A 112 10.15 -15.24 -9.91
C TYR A 112 8.94 -15.89 -9.24
N ALA A 113 8.61 -17.13 -9.60
CA ALA A 113 7.47 -17.85 -9.04
C ALA A 113 7.69 -18.23 -7.56
N GLU A 114 8.91 -18.60 -7.20
CA GLU A 114 9.32 -18.93 -5.84
C GLU A 114 9.31 -17.71 -4.91
N GLU A 115 9.78 -16.56 -5.42
CA GLU A 115 9.87 -15.29 -4.68
C GLU A 115 8.53 -14.55 -4.55
N LEU A 116 7.48 -14.95 -5.28
CA LEU A 116 6.16 -14.32 -5.11
C LEU A 116 5.69 -14.50 -3.66
N PRO A 117 5.47 -13.42 -2.88
CA PRO A 117 4.97 -13.54 -1.52
C PRO A 117 3.59 -14.22 -1.51
N LYS A 118 3.40 -15.20 -0.63
CA LYS A 118 2.16 -15.98 -0.57
C LYS A 118 1.69 -16.16 0.86
N LEU A 119 0.38 -16.00 1.08
CA LEU A 119 -0.30 -16.46 2.28
C LEU A 119 -0.64 -17.96 2.15
N PRO A 120 -0.81 -18.68 3.26
CA PRO A 120 -1.26 -20.06 3.22
C PRO A 120 -2.60 -20.18 2.51
N THR A 121 -2.70 -21.15 1.60
CA THR A 121 -3.92 -21.39 0.82
C THR A 121 -5.03 -21.94 1.69
N GLY A 122 -6.28 -21.53 1.41
CA GLY A 122 -7.49 -22.02 2.06
C GLY A 122 -7.86 -21.32 3.38
N LEU A 123 -7.07 -20.35 3.85
CA LEU A 123 -7.41 -19.56 5.04
C LEU A 123 -8.33 -18.38 4.71
N TYR A 124 -8.27 -17.91 3.49
CA TYR A 124 -8.96 -16.71 3.03
C TYR A 124 -9.75 -16.98 1.77
N THR A 125 -10.87 -16.28 1.62
CA THR A 125 -11.77 -16.38 0.47
C THR A 125 -11.82 -15.12 -0.37
N GLY A 126 -11.31 -13.99 0.16
CA GLY A 126 -11.32 -12.72 -0.55
C GLY A 126 -10.56 -11.60 0.15
N VAL A 127 -10.52 -10.47 -0.53
CA VAL A 127 -9.90 -9.22 -0.08
C VAL A 127 -10.94 -8.13 -0.06
N LEU A 128 -11.12 -7.48 1.09
CA LEU A 128 -11.97 -6.31 1.27
C LEU A 128 -11.14 -5.05 1.23
N SER A 129 -11.61 -4.03 0.51
CA SER A 129 -10.98 -2.70 0.48
C SER A 129 -12.02 -1.58 0.57
N THR A 130 -11.72 -0.57 1.40
CA THR A 130 -12.54 0.64 1.54
C THR A 130 -11.63 1.84 1.78
N PRO A 131 -12.09 3.08 1.57
CA PRO A 131 -11.41 4.25 2.13
C PRO A 131 -11.28 4.14 3.64
N LEU A 132 -10.11 4.52 4.17
CA LEU A 132 -9.88 4.52 5.62
C LEU A 132 -10.85 5.44 6.38
N ILE A 133 -11.23 6.54 5.75
CA ILE A 133 -12.11 7.59 6.31
C ILE A 133 -13.52 7.09 6.64
N ASN A 134 -13.96 6.00 6.05
CA ASN A 134 -15.30 5.43 6.27
C ASN A 134 -15.31 3.90 6.38
N THR A 135 -14.17 3.30 6.73
CA THR A 135 -14.06 1.84 6.86
C THR A 135 -15.05 1.28 7.89
N PRO A 136 -15.81 0.23 7.54
CA PRO A 136 -16.75 -0.42 8.46
C PRO A 136 -16.08 -1.54 9.29
N PHE A 137 -14.78 -1.76 9.14
CA PHE A 137 -14.02 -2.82 9.82
C PHE A 137 -12.67 -2.32 10.33
N GLU A 138 -12.09 -3.01 11.29
CA GLU A 138 -10.70 -2.83 11.70
C GLU A 138 -9.78 -3.34 10.58
N PRO A 139 -8.91 -2.49 10.00
CA PRO A 139 -8.02 -2.91 8.93
C PRO A 139 -6.94 -3.87 9.44
N GLU A 140 -6.56 -4.85 8.62
CA GLU A 140 -5.35 -5.66 8.85
C GLU A 140 -4.10 -4.93 8.33
N VAL A 141 -4.26 -4.13 7.26
CA VAL A 141 -3.24 -3.22 6.74
C VAL A 141 -3.88 -1.97 6.14
N ILE A 142 -3.07 -0.90 6.07
CA ILE A 142 -3.45 0.35 5.41
C ILE A 142 -2.51 0.59 4.25
N THR A 143 -3.06 0.86 3.06
CA THR A 143 -2.29 1.09 1.84
C THR A 143 -2.50 2.49 1.29
N PHE A 144 -1.41 3.15 0.97
CA PHE A 144 -1.37 4.49 0.37
C PHE A 144 -0.90 4.39 -1.08
N TYR A 145 -1.58 5.08 -1.97
CA TYR A 145 -1.04 5.49 -3.27
C TYR A 145 -0.67 6.96 -3.15
N CYS A 146 0.60 7.30 -3.26
CA CYS A 146 1.10 8.62 -2.93
C CYS A 146 2.25 9.05 -3.85
N LEU A 147 2.45 10.35 -3.96
CA LEU A 147 3.60 10.91 -4.66
C LEU A 147 4.90 10.66 -3.88
N PRO A 148 6.08 10.61 -4.53
CA PRO A 148 7.37 10.45 -3.83
C PRO A 148 7.59 11.45 -2.70
N ALA A 149 7.17 12.72 -2.87
CA ALA A 149 7.29 13.72 -1.83
C ALA A 149 6.35 13.49 -0.64
N GLN A 150 5.17 12.91 -0.86
CA GLN A 150 4.25 12.48 0.20
C GLN A 150 4.82 11.25 0.91
N LEU A 151 5.35 10.27 0.15
CA LEU A 151 6.04 9.11 0.70
C LEU A 151 7.20 9.52 1.61
N SER A 152 8.00 10.51 1.21
CA SER A 152 9.09 11.04 2.04
C SER A 152 8.62 11.53 3.41
N MET A 153 7.45 12.19 3.48
CA MET A 153 6.86 12.61 4.76
C MET A 153 6.32 11.43 5.58
N LEU A 154 5.73 10.44 4.92
CA LEU A 154 5.28 9.20 5.57
C LEU A 154 6.46 8.43 6.17
N LEU A 155 7.57 8.33 5.45
CA LEU A 155 8.79 7.68 5.93
C LEU A 155 9.43 8.46 7.10
N LEU A 156 9.49 9.81 7.01
CA LEU A 156 9.99 10.63 8.11
C LEU A 156 9.17 10.41 9.39
N GLY A 157 7.83 10.34 9.26
CA GLY A 157 6.95 10.04 10.39
C GLY A 157 7.14 8.63 10.94
N ARG A 158 7.34 7.64 10.06
CA ARG A 158 7.59 6.26 10.45
C ARG A 158 8.94 6.10 11.18
N GLU A 159 9.98 6.81 10.75
CA GLU A 159 11.32 6.80 11.35
C GLU A 159 11.39 7.58 12.66
N TYR A 160 10.41 8.42 12.97
CA TYR A 160 10.44 9.35 14.09
C TYR A 160 10.68 8.68 15.44
N LYS A 161 10.15 7.48 15.66
CA LYS A 161 10.21 6.78 16.94
C LYS A 161 11.59 6.19 17.23
N ASP A 162 12.21 5.57 16.25
CA ASP A 162 13.39 4.73 16.43
C ASP A 162 14.56 5.06 15.49
N GLY A 163 14.35 5.90 14.49
CA GLY A 163 15.34 6.27 13.48
C GLY A 163 15.68 5.18 12.47
N HIS A 164 15.07 3.99 12.57
CA HIS A 164 15.36 2.88 11.69
C HIS A 164 14.80 3.10 10.27
N LYS A 165 15.65 2.88 9.28
CA LYS A 165 15.26 2.94 7.87
C LYS A 165 14.40 1.76 7.49
N LEU A 166 13.49 1.99 6.54
CA LEU A 166 12.72 0.91 5.94
C LEU A 166 13.57 0.17 4.92
N ASN A 167 13.70 -1.15 5.10
CA ASN A 167 14.29 -2.05 4.11
C ASN A 167 13.17 -2.95 3.58
N CYS A 168 13.03 -2.99 2.27
CA CYS A 168 12.03 -3.82 1.61
C CYS A 168 12.49 -4.21 0.20
N ASP A 169 12.00 -5.36 -0.24
CA ASP A 169 12.16 -5.80 -1.63
C ASP A 169 11.09 -5.13 -2.48
N VAL A 170 11.50 -4.60 -3.62
CA VAL A 170 10.60 -3.92 -4.55
C VAL A 170 10.54 -4.69 -5.86
N SER A 171 9.34 -5.04 -6.31
CA SER A 171 9.10 -5.70 -7.58
C SER A 171 8.37 -4.79 -8.56
N SER A 172 8.65 -4.94 -9.86
CA SER A 172 7.90 -4.31 -10.95
C SER A 172 6.60 -5.04 -11.31
N HIS A 173 6.31 -6.15 -10.66
CA HIS A 173 5.16 -7.02 -10.93
C HIS A 173 4.31 -7.21 -9.68
N ALA A 174 3.05 -7.61 -9.85
CA ALA A 174 2.14 -7.98 -8.78
C ALA A 174 2.16 -6.99 -7.59
N ALA A 175 2.07 -5.69 -7.88
CA ALA A 175 2.22 -4.61 -6.89
C ALA A 175 1.33 -4.78 -5.65
N CYS A 176 0.10 -5.25 -5.83
CA CYS A 176 -0.83 -5.54 -4.73
C CYS A 176 -0.33 -6.70 -3.84
N VAL A 177 0.36 -7.68 -4.39
CA VAL A 177 0.92 -8.81 -3.64
C VAL A 177 2.19 -8.40 -2.91
N TYR A 178 3.20 -7.89 -3.65
CA TYR A 178 4.46 -7.42 -3.05
C TYR A 178 4.28 -6.25 -2.08
N GLY A 179 3.28 -5.40 -2.31
CA GLY A 179 2.98 -4.28 -1.41
C GLY A 179 2.25 -4.68 -0.13
N ILE A 180 1.48 -5.76 -0.12
CA ILE A 180 0.56 -6.07 0.98
C ILE A 180 0.93 -7.34 1.73
N VAL A 181 1.18 -8.44 1.02
CA VAL A 181 1.41 -9.75 1.65
C VAL A 181 2.59 -9.74 2.62
N PRO A 182 3.77 -9.12 2.32
CA PRO A 182 4.85 -9.02 3.26
C PRO A 182 4.47 -8.28 4.56
N VAL A 183 3.61 -7.25 4.48
CA VAL A 183 3.13 -6.52 5.68
C VAL A 183 2.24 -7.41 6.54
N LEU A 184 1.36 -8.19 5.91
CA LEU A 184 0.51 -9.16 6.62
C LEU A 184 1.33 -10.22 7.35
N VAL A 185 2.43 -10.68 6.75
CA VAL A 185 3.30 -11.73 7.31
C VAL A 185 4.29 -11.16 8.32
N ASN A 186 5.07 -10.15 7.93
CA ASN A 186 6.21 -9.64 8.69
C ASN A 186 5.84 -8.54 9.69
N LYS A 187 4.62 -8.01 9.62
CA LYS A 187 4.14 -6.90 10.46
C LYS A 187 5.03 -5.65 10.39
N ARG A 188 5.57 -5.36 9.23
CA ARG A 188 6.43 -4.20 8.95
C ARG A 188 6.02 -3.55 7.64
N SER A 189 6.08 -2.23 7.59
CA SER A 189 5.77 -1.45 6.39
C SER A 189 6.53 -1.92 5.15
N GLN A 190 5.90 -1.80 4.00
CA GLN A 190 6.43 -2.16 2.69
C GLN A 190 6.20 -1.04 1.69
N ILE A 191 7.25 -0.70 0.91
CA ILE A 191 7.12 0.17 -0.26
C ILE A 191 6.91 -0.71 -1.49
N GLY A 192 6.03 -0.28 -2.39
CA GLY A 192 5.80 -0.91 -3.68
C GLY A 192 5.78 0.11 -4.81
N LEU A 193 5.92 -0.40 -6.02
CA LEU A 193 5.71 0.36 -7.26
C LEU A 193 4.44 -0.15 -7.94
N PRO A 194 3.54 0.72 -8.40
CA PRO A 194 2.45 0.31 -9.26
C PRO A 194 2.99 -0.53 -10.44
N CYS A 195 2.50 -1.75 -10.60
CA CYS A 195 2.95 -2.63 -11.66
C CYS A 195 2.36 -2.22 -13.02
N ARG A 196 2.80 -2.89 -14.09
CA ARG A 196 2.25 -2.64 -15.43
C ARG A 196 0.73 -2.81 -15.48
N GLY A 197 0.18 -3.83 -14.80
CA GLY A 197 -1.27 -4.06 -14.74
C GLY A 197 -2.00 -2.93 -14.00
N ASP A 198 -1.40 -2.44 -12.93
CA ASP A 198 -1.92 -1.30 -12.16
C ASP A 198 -2.00 -0.03 -13.02
N ARG A 199 -0.94 0.25 -13.81
CA ARG A 199 -0.90 1.43 -14.71
C ARG A 199 -1.84 1.29 -15.90
N LEU A 200 -1.83 0.14 -16.58
CA LEU A 200 -2.61 -0.06 -17.82
C LEU A 200 -4.11 -0.29 -17.56
N ALA A 201 -4.45 -1.01 -16.48
CA ALA A 201 -5.82 -1.43 -16.21
C ALA A 201 -6.48 -0.66 -15.06
N ALA A 202 -5.70 -0.18 -14.08
CA ALA A 202 -6.19 0.48 -12.89
C ALA A 202 -5.79 1.96 -12.79
N MET A 203 -5.30 2.57 -13.88
CA MET A 203 -5.04 4.00 -13.97
C MET A 203 -4.12 4.55 -12.87
N ALA A 204 -3.17 3.74 -12.38
CA ALA A 204 -2.13 4.25 -11.50
C ALA A 204 -1.24 5.23 -12.28
N GLU A 205 -0.95 6.39 -11.69
CA GLU A 205 -0.17 7.45 -12.32
C GLU A 205 1.33 7.10 -12.33
N ASP A 206 2.09 7.67 -13.26
CA ASP A 206 3.52 7.35 -13.44
C ASP A 206 4.36 7.75 -12.22
N ASP A 207 3.95 8.76 -11.48
CA ASP A 207 4.59 9.29 -10.29
C ASP A 207 4.01 8.75 -8.98
N GLU A 208 3.11 7.77 -9.01
CA GLU A 208 2.58 7.13 -7.81
C GLU A 208 3.54 6.05 -7.27
N MET A 209 3.65 6.04 -5.95
CA MET A 209 4.31 5.04 -5.12
C MET A 209 3.28 4.38 -4.21
N ILE A 210 3.55 3.15 -3.79
CA ILE A 210 2.71 2.44 -2.82
C ILE A 210 3.46 2.35 -1.51
N LEU A 211 2.78 2.66 -0.39
CA LEU A 211 3.23 2.34 0.95
C LEU A 211 2.11 1.57 1.65
N THR A 212 2.46 0.43 2.22
CA THR A 212 1.54 -0.33 3.07
C THR A 212 2.13 -0.47 4.46
N MET A 213 1.29 -0.35 5.50
CA MET A 213 1.70 -0.46 6.90
C MET A 213 0.64 -1.15 7.74
N THR A 214 1.05 -1.56 8.93
CA THR A 214 0.13 -2.11 9.94
C THR A 214 -0.67 -1.01 10.63
N PRO A 215 -1.81 -1.33 11.25
CA PRO A 215 -2.56 -0.39 12.09
C PRO A 215 -1.73 0.22 13.22
N GLN A 216 -0.83 -0.57 13.81
CA GLN A 216 0.04 -0.09 14.88
C GLN A 216 1.05 0.95 14.35
N GLU A 217 1.68 0.70 13.21
CA GLU A 217 2.58 1.67 12.57
C GLU A 217 1.83 2.94 12.15
N LEU A 218 0.54 2.83 11.78
CA LEU A 218 -0.29 4.00 11.50
C LEU A 218 -0.52 4.87 12.73
N ASP A 219 -0.82 4.30 13.90
CA ASP A 219 -0.98 5.04 15.16
C ASP A 219 0.31 5.83 15.49
N GLU A 220 1.46 5.18 15.34
CA GLU A 220 2.78 5.79 15.55
C GLU A 220 3.05 6.91 14.54
N LEU A 221 2.74 6.67 13.26
CA LEU A 221 2.87 7.64 12.18
C LEU A 221 2.02 8.90 12.44
N ILE A 222 0.76 8.76 12.80
CA ILE A 222 -0.12 9.90 13.07
C ILE A 222 0.42 10.75 14.22
N THR A 223 0.88 10.09 15.29
CA THR A 223 1.51 10.76 16.42
C THR A 223 2.75 11.55 15.98
N ALA A 224 3.60 10.94 15.16
CA ALA A 224 4.78 11.57 14.61
C ALA A 224 4.45 12.76 13.70
N LEU A 225 3.48 12.62 12.79
CA LEU A 225 3.08 13.70 11.87
C LEU A 225 2.52 14.93 12.64
N ARG A 226 1.80 14.71 13.74
CA ARG A 226 1.34 15.79 14.62
C ARG A 226 2.51 16.54 15.25
N HIS A 227 3.52 15.81 15.73
CA HIS A 227 4.73 16.41 16.29
C HIS A 227 5.52 17.16 15.20
N LEU A 228 5.78 16.55 14.07
CA LEU A 228 6.50 17.16 12.94
C LEU A 228 5.84 18.47 12.48
N GLU A 229 4.50 18.49 12.42
CA GLU A 229 3.76 19.72 12.11
C GLU A 229 4.01 20.81 13.16
N SER A 230 4.04 20.47 14.45
CA SER A 230 4.29 21.43 15.53
C SER A 230 5.71 22.02 15.49
N THR A 231 6.67 21.30 14.91
CA THR A 231 8.07 21.75 14.73
C THR A 231 8.34 22.38 13.36
N GLY A 232 7.30 22.50 12.51
CA GLY A 232 7.41 23.12 11.19
C GLY A 232 7.83 22.19 10.07
N SER A 233 8.03 20.90 10.33
CA SER A 233 8.32 19.87 9.32
C SER A 233 7.01 19.36 8.72
N THR A 234 6.56 19.99 7.62
CA THR A 234 5.28 19.67 6.99
C THR A 234 5.45 19.37 5.51
N TYR A 235 4.48 18.66 4.93
CA TYR A 235 4.39 18.54 3.47
C TYR A 235 4.23 19.95 2.86
N PRO A 236 5.08 20.36 1.91
CA PRO A 236 5.12 21.74 1.45
C PRO A 236 3.83 22.18 0.76
N LYS A 237 3.33 23.36 1.11
CA LYS A 237 2.18 23.98 0.43
C LYS A 237 2.56 24.62 -0.91
N SER A 238 3.82 25.04 -1.04
CA SER A 238 4.38 25.59 -2.27
C SER A 238 5.88 25.35 -2.31
N TYR A 239 6.40 25.14 -3.51
CA TYR A 239 7.83 25.02 -3.75
C TYR A 239 8.36 26.37 -4.23
N ARG A 240 9.38 26.91 -3.54
CA ARG A 240 10.08 28.13 -3.95
C ARG A 240 11.56 27.92 -3.73
N LEU A 241 12.36 28.34 -4.70
CA LEU A 241 13.80 28.45 -4.49
C LEU A 241 14.05 29.48 -3.38
N ARG A 242 14.77 29.08 -2.35
CA ARG A 242 15.24 29.93 -1.27
C ARG A 242 16.76 29.87 -1.26
N PRO A 243 17.48 30.94 -1.64
CA PRO A 243 18.94 30.96 -1.61
C PRO A 243 19.49 30.72 -0.21
N GLU A 244 18.83 31.30 0.80
CA GLU A 244 19.10 31.03 2.20
C GLU A 244 17.89 30.37 2.84
N TYR A 245 18.05 29.11 3.21
CA TYR A 245 17.01 28.37 3.92
C TYR A 245 17.21 28.53 5.43
N PRO A 246 16.16 28.92 6.19
CA PRO A 246 16.26 29.01 7.65
C PRO A 246 16.40 27.58 8.21
N LEU A 247 17.63 27.21 8.55
CA LEU A 247 17.92 25.88 9.08
C LEU A 247 17.29 25.71 10.47
N PRO A 248 16.73 24.49 10.76
CA PRO A 248 16.40 24.08 12.11
C PRO A 248 17.63 24.27 13.04
N LYS A 249 17.38 24.55 14.33
CA LYS A 249 18.44 24.82 15.30
C LYS A 249 19.51 23.74 15.34
N GLU A 250 19.10 22.49 15.27
CA GLU A 250 19.97 21.32 15.33
C GLU A 250 20.90 21.24 14.11
N TYR A 251 20.39 21.58 12.93
CA TYR A 251 21.18 21.64 11.69
C TYR A 251 22.17 22.82 11.72
N LYS A 252 21.72 23.97 12.22
CA LYS A 252 22.60 25.11 12.38
C LYS A 252 23.76 24.81 13.34
N THR A 253 23.45 24.18 14.48
CA THR A 253 24.48 23.73 15.44
C THR A 253 25.50 22.79 14.81
N MET A 254 25.05 21.82 13.99
CA MET A 254 25.98 20.93 13.26
C MET A 254 26.85 21.70 12.27
N ALA A 255 26.26 22.60 11.51
CA ALA A 255 27.00 23.42 10.54
C ALA A 255 28.04 24.28 11.20
N ASP A 256 27.72 24.92 12.34
CA ASP A 256 28.63 25.69 13.16
C ASP A 256 29.80 24.80 13.66
N MET A 257 29.51 23.60 14.16
CA MET A 257 30.53 22.63 14.61
C MET A 257 31.46 22.17 13.47
N MET A 258 30.91 22.05 12.25
CA MET A 258 31.68 21.67 11.05
C MET A 258 32.41 22.86 10.41
N GLY A 259 32.16 24.12 10.86
CA GLY A 259 32.88 25.31 10.49
C GLY A 259 32.61 25.84 9.07
N TYR A 260 31.41 25.63 8.52
CA TYR A 260 31.06 26.13 7.18
C TYR A 260 29.81 27.03 7.12
N LEU A 261 29.21 27.40 8.26
CA LEU A 261 28.19 28.46 8.40
C LEU A 261 28.59 29.43 9.47
#